data_e928c9431ebdabb064eed453bf2edb3e
#
_entry.id   e928c9431ebdabb064eed453bf2edb3e
#
_cell.length_a   1.000
_cell.length_b   1.000
_cell.length_c   1.000
_cell.angle_alpha   90.00
_cell.angle_beta   90.00
_cell.angle_gamma   90.00
#
_symmetry.space_group_name_H-M   'P 1'
#
loop_
_entity.id
_entity.type
_entity.pdbx_description
1 polymer ?
#
loop_
_entity_poly.entity_id
_entity_poly.type
_entity_poly.pdbx_seq_one_letter_code
_entity_poly.pdbx_strand_id
1 'polypeptide(L)'
;HVVRSGVAQHTPPGARIALVGHFKDATSSYLRAFPGWTLVDLPRQGQMDATTIRDAYFSATPDTVGQALAPLAAEIPASTIATLQQFAHTEHYPALQEEWRMLRNYRNAWAAAPYPPVFVTVDAVLRCQDHVLLIRRAHAPGKGQLAVPGGFLEQRETVWQSCLRELAEETHCDVPEAALRAALQSVAVFDHPDRS
;
A
#
# COMPACT_ATOMS: atom_id res chain seq x y z
N HIS A 1 -12.16 4.40 10.13
CA HIS A 1 -13.60 4.70 10.18
C HIS A 1 -14.44 3.54 9.67
N VAL A 2 -14.18 3.02 8.47
CA VAL A 2 -14.94 1.93 7.82
C VAL A 2 -15.02 0.67 8.68
N VAL A 3 -13.91 0.18 9.21
CA VAL A 3 -13.88 -1.03 10.06
C VAL A 3 -14.74 -0.87 11.31
N ARG A 4 -14.65 0.26 12.01
CA ARG A 4 -15.48 0.52 13.20
C ARG A 4 -16.98 0.54 12.87
N SER A 5 -17.34 1.18 11.76
CA SER A 5 -18.74 1.22 11.31
C SER A 5 -19.25 -0.18 10.95
N GLY A 6 -18.44 -0.97 10.24
CA GLY A 6 -18.79 -2.36 9.91
C GLY A 6 -18.97 -3.22 11.14
N VAL A 7 -18.07 -3.14 12.13
CA VAL A 7 -18.19 -3.90 13.37
C VAL A 7 -19.43 -3.47 14.17
N ALA A 8 -19.70 -2.15 14.26
CA ALA A 8 -20.87 -1.63 14.98
C ALA A 8 -22.20 -2.13 14.40
N GLN A 9 -22.27 -2.41 13.10
CA GLN A 9 -23.49 -2.96 12.47
C GLN A 9 -23.76 -4.42 12.85
N HIS A 10 -22.74 -5.16 13.31
CA HIS A 10 -22.82 -6.58 13.63
C HIS A 10 -22.66 -6.89 15.12
N THR A 11 -22.59 -5.88 15.96
CA THR A 11 -22.43 -6.02 17.41
C THR A 11 -23.55 -5.29 18.16
N PRO A 12 -24.06 -5.84 19.27
CA PRO A 12 -25.05 -5.14 20.09
C PRO A 12 -24.45 -3.87 20.72
N PRO A 13 -25.28 -2.86 21.03
CA PRO A 13 -24.83 -1.65 21.73
C PRO A 13 -24.14 -1.98 23.06
N GLY A 14 -22.98 -1.38 23.31
CA GLY A 14 -22.21 -1.61 24.53
C GLY A 14 -21.36 -2.90 24.54
N ALA A 15 -21.30 -3.63 23.43
CA ALA A 15 -20.46 -4.81 23.32
C ALA A 15 -18.99 -4.48 23.57
N ARG A 16 -18.31 -5.34 24.33
CA ARG A 16 -16.85 -5.29 24.47
C ARG A 16 -16.22 -5.92 23.24
N ILE A 17 -15.39 -5.17 22.55
CA ILE A 17 -14.73 -5.62 21.32
C ILE A 17 -13.28 -5.90 21.62
N ALA A 18 -12.79 -7.06 21.16
CA ALA A 18 -11.38 -7.41 21.17
C ALA A 18 -10.87 -7.56 19.73
N LEU A 19 -9.69 -7.00 19.48
CA LEU A 19 -8.93 -7.21 18.26
C LEU A 19 -7.90 -8.31 18.51
N VAL A 20 -8.02 -9.41 17.79
CA VAL A 20 -7.08 -10.52 17.88
C VAL A 20 -6.04 -10.39 16.79
N GLY A 21 -4.76 -10.47 17.14
CA GLY A 21 -3.69 -10.39 16.16
C GLY A 21 -2.33 -10.74 16.75
N HIS A 22 -1.35 -10.94 15.87
CA HIS A 22 0.05 -11.12 16.24
C HIS A 22 0.82 -9.83 16.03
N PHE A 23 1.49 -9.36 17.07
CA PHE A 23 2.35 -8.18 16.99
C PHE A 23 3.75 -8.60 16.57
N LYS A 24 4.00 -8.62 15.25
CA LYS A 24 5.26 -9.10 14.68
C LYS A 24 6.41 -8.10 14.92
N ASP A 25 6.17 -6.84 14.58
CA ASP A 25 7.14 -5.73 14.62
C ASP A 25 6.40 -4.39 14.51
N ALA A 26 7.13 -3.31 14.27
CA ALA A 26 6.55 -1.98 14.12
C ALA A 26 5.50 -1.88 13.00
N THR A 27 5.58 -2.70 11.95
CA THR A 27 4.59 -2.73 10.85
C THR A 27 3.21 -3.22 11.29
N SER A 28 3.12 -3.84 12.47
CA SER A 28 1.85 -4.25 13.10
C SER A 28 1.16 -3.10 13.85
N SER A 29 1.65 -1.86 13.72
CA SER A 29 1.11 -0.65 14.39
C SER A 29 -0.38 -0.43 14.13
N TYR A 30 -0.91 -0.88 12.98
CA TYR A 30 -2.34 -0.82 12.64
C TYR A 30 -3.23 -1.50 13.69
N LEU A 31 -2.73 -2.50 14.42
CA LEU A 31 -3.45 -3.16 15.52
C LEU A 31 -3.76 -2.18 16.66
N ARG A 32 -2.97 -1.12 16.82
CA ARG A 32 -3.18 -0.06 17.81
C ARG A 32 -4.09 1.08 17.32
N ALA A 33 -4.50 1.06 16.06
CA ALA A 33 -5.33 2.11 15.45
C ALA A 33 -6.80 2.10 15.94
N PHE A 34 -7.15 1.20 16.87
CA PHE A 34 -8.49 1.04 17.40
C PHE A 34 -8.55 1.35 18.91
N PRO A 35 -8.44 2.62 19.33
CA PRO A 35 -8.54 2.98 20.74
C PRO A 35 -9.91 2.54 21.30
N GLY A 36 -9.88 1.96 22.50
CA GLY A 36 -11.07 1.41 23.16
C GLY A 36 -11.37 -0.06 22.84
N TRP A 37 -10.64 -0.68 21.90
CA TRP A 37 -10.70 -2.13 21.69
C TRP A 37 -9.56 -2.82 22.45
N THR A 38 -9.85 -3.96 23.05
CA THR A 38 -8.81 -4.75 23.74
C THR A 38 -7.99 -5.50 22.70
N LEU A 39 -6.67 -5.31 22.72
CA LEU A 39 -5.77 -6.11 21.89
C LEU A 39 -5.48 -7.44 22.60
N VAL A 40 -5.77 -8.54 21.92
CA VAL A 40 -5.40 -9.90 22.30
C VAL A 40 -4.27 -10.34 21.39
N ASP A 41 -3.05 -10.29 21.90
CA ASP A 41 -1.86 -10.74 21.16
C ASP A 41 -1.78 -12.27 21.20
N LEU A 42 -1.71 -12.88 20.03
CA LEU A 42 -1.53 -14.32 19.89
C LEU A 42 -0.09 -14.60 19.43
N PRO A 43 0.61 -15.56 20.04
CA PRO A 43 1.91 -15.95 19.57
C PRO A 43 1.83 -16.51 18.15
N ARG A 44 2.85 -16.23 17.34
CA ARG A 44 2.95 -16.78 15.99
C ARG A 44 2.98 -18.32 16.07
N GLN A 45 2.15 -18.96 15.28
CA GLN A 45 2.13 -20.41 15.10
C GLN A 45 2.72 -20.74 13.72
N GLY A 46 3.70 -21.65 13.69
CA GLY A 46 4.34 -22.08 12.45
C GLY A 46 5.33 -21.05 11.85
N GLN A 47 5.83 -21.38 10.67
CA GLN A 47 6.80 -20.56 9.91
C GLN A 47 6.18 -19.87 8.70
N MET A 48 4.93 -20.19 8.37
CA MET A 48 4.23 -19.62 7.22
C MET A 48 4.06 -18.11 7.39
N ASP A 49 4.31 -17.37 6.35
CA ASP A 49 4.02 -15.95 6.26
C ASP A 49 3.19 -15.62 5.00
N ALA A 50 2.57 -14.46 5.02
CA ALA A 50 1.72 -14.01 3.92
C ALA A 50 2.51 -13.72 2.64
N THR A 51 3.81 -13.48 2.72
CA THR A 51 4.68 -13.26 1.56
C THR A 51 4.82 -14.54 0.75
N THR A 52 5.13 -15.66 1.42
CA THR A 52 5.23 -16.98 0.79
C THR A 52 3.92 -17.36 0.08
N ILE A 53 2.79 -17.12 0.75
CA ILE A 53 1.47 -17.39 0.14
C ILE A 53 1.22 -16.51 -1.08
N ARG A 54 1.49 -15.20 -0.99
CA ARG A 54 1.30 -14.26 -2.12
C ARG A 54 2.21 -14.59 -3.29
N ASP A 55 3.45 -14.98 -3.02
CA ASP A 55 4.41 -15.33 -4.07
C ASP A 55 3.96 -16.59 -4.83
N ALA A 56 3.49 -17.61 -4.15
CA ALA A 56 2.89 -18.79 -4.78
C ALA A 56 1.62 -18.42 -5.56
N TYR A 57 0.74 -17.66 -4.94
CA TYR A 57 -0.58 -17.29 -5.46
C TYR A 57 -0.49 -16.45 -6.73
N PHE A 58 0.22 -15.31 -6.68
CA PHE A 58 0.31 -14.39 -7.80
C PHE A 58 1.32 -14.78 -8.88
N SER A 59 2.14 -15.83 -8.67
CA SER A 59 2.95 -16.40 -9.74
C SER A 59 2.16 -17.36 -10.64
N ALA A 60 0.99 -17.79 -10.21
CA ALA A 60 0.13 -18.76 -10.91
C ALA A 60 -0.87 -18.09 -11.86
N THR A 61 -1.39 -18.86 -12.81
CA THR A 61 -2.60 -18.48 -13.55
C THR A 61 -3.84 -18.91 -12.77
N PRO A 62 -5.05 -18.38 -13.07
CA PRO A 62 -6.28 -18.82 -12.39
C PRO A 62 -6.45 -20.33 -12.33
N ASP A 63 -6.12 -21.02 -13.42
CA ASP A 63 -6.27 -22.48 -13.52
C ASP A 63 -5.21 -23.29 -12.76
N THR A 64 -4.07 -22.67 -12.45
CA THR A 64 -2.93 -23.32 -11.78
C THR A 64 -2.75 -22.93 -10.31
N VAL A 65 -3.57 -22.02 -9.78
CA VAL A 65 -3.50 -21.56 -8.38
C VAL A 65 -3.56 -22.74 -7.39
N GLY A 66 -4.44 -23.72 -7.64
CA GLY A 66 -4.53 -24.90 -6.77
C GLY A 66 -3.23 -25.70 -6.69
N GLN A 67 -2.55 -25.85 -7.82
CA GLN A 67 -1.24 -26.53 -7.89
C GLN A 67 -0.14 -25.71 -7.21
N ALA A 68 -0.14 -24.39 -7.39
CA ALA A 68 0.83 -23.50 -6.77
C ALA A 68 0.71 -23.45 -5.23
N LEU A 69 -0.50 -23.58 -4.71
CA LEU A 69 -0.76 -23.59 -3.27
C LEU A 69 -0.67 -24.99 -2.62
N ALA A 70 -0.65 -26.05 -3.41
CA ALA A 70 -0.61 -27.43 -2.90
C ALA A 70 0.55 -27.71 -1.93
N PRO A 71 1.79 -27.22 -2.16
CA PRO A 71 2.89 -27.41 -1.22
C PRO A 71 2.66 -26.76 0.15
N LEU A 72 1.78 -25.76 0.22
CA LEU A 72 1.47 -24.98 1.42
C LEU A 72 0.17 -25.46 2.10
N ALA A 73 -0.50 -26.47 1.55
CA ALA A 73 -1.84 -26.89 1.99
C ALA A 73 -1.89 -27.45 3.42
N ALA A 74 -0.76 -27.93 3.96
CA ALA A 74 -0.69 -28.37 5.35
C ALA A 74 -0.76 -27.22 6.36
N GLU A 75 -0.40 -26.01 5.96
CA GLU A 75 -0.33 -24.82 6.82
C GLU A 75 -1.44 -23.79 6.54
N ILE A 76 -2.15 -23.96 5.41
CA ILE A 76 -3.23 -23.04 4.99
C ILE A 76 -4.58 -23.76 5.18
N PRO A 77 -5.56 -23.15 5.88
CA PRO A 77 -6.90 -23.73 5.97
C PRO A 77 -7.51 -24.00 4.59
N ALA A 78 -8.16 -25.15 4.44
CA ALA A 78 -8.79 -25.55 3.17
C ALA A 78 -9.81 -24.52 2.65
N SER A 79 -10.54 -23.87 3.56
CA SER A 79 -11.46 -22.76 3.22
C SER A 79 -10.73 -21.56 2.60
N THR A 80 -9.53 -21.24 3.10
CA THR A 80 -8.70 -20.17 2.53
C THR A 80 -8.24 -20.52 1.12
N ILE A 81 -7.77 -21.76 0.89
CA ILE A 81 -7.37 -22.23 -0.44
C ILE A 81 -8.55 -22.14 -1.42
N ALA A 82 -9.72 -22.63 -1.00
CA ALA A 82 -10.92 -22.56 -1.85
C ALA A 82 -11.31 -21.11 -2.19
N THR A 83 -11.24 -20.20 -1.23
CA THR A 83 -11.50 -18.77 -1.45
C THR A 83 -10.50 -18.16 -2.43
N LEU A 84 -9.21 -18.45 -2.28
CA LEU A 84 -8.17 -17.96 -3.17
C LEU A 84 -8.36 -18.49 -4.61
N GLN A 85 -8.72 -19.77 -4.77
CA GLN A 85 -9.04 -20.33 -6.09
C GLN A 85 -10.24 -19.63 -6.73
N GLN A 86 -11.32 -19.40 -5.98
CA GLN A 86 -12.49 -18.68 -6.49
C GLN A 86 -12.13 -17.23 -6.86
N PHE A 87 -11.38 -16.54 -6.02
CA PHE A 87 -10.96 -15.16 -6.28
C PHE A 87 -10.07 -15.03 -7.53
N ALA A 88 -9.23 -16.03 -7.81
CA ALA A 88 -8.37 -16.03 -9.00
C ALA A 88 -9.16 -15.95 -10.32
N HIS A 89 -10.42 -16.36 -10.33
CA HIS A 89 -11.30 -16.26 -11.50
C HIS A 89 -12.12 -14.96 -11.55
N THR A 90 -11.89 -14.01 -10.64
CA THR A 90 -12.53 -12.70 -10.66
C THR A 90 -11.77 -11.71 -11.55
N GLU A 91 -12.45 -10.66 -12.01
CA GLU A 91 -11.85 -9.55 -12.77
C GLU A 91 -10.76 -8.78 -11.97
N HIS A 92 -10.73 -8.92 -10.66
CA HIS A 92 -9.76 -8.23 -9.80
C HIS A 92 -8.39 -8.91 -9.72
N TYR A 93 -8.33 -10.22 -9.97
CA TYR A 93 -7.09 -10.97 -9.85
C TYR A 93 -5.97 -10.49 -10.79
N PRO A 94 -6.23 -10.24 -12.10
CA PRO A 94 -5.17 -9.76 -13.01
C PRO A 94 -4.56 -8.43 -12.57
N ALA A 95 -5.36 -7.51 -12.03
CA ALA A 95 -4.87 -6.22 -11.56
C ALA A 95 -3.93 -6.36 -10.35
N LEU A 96 -4.31 -7.21 -9.37
CA LEU A 96 -3.46 -7.49 -8.21
C LEU A 96 -2.19 -8.26 -8.61
N GLN A 97 -2.27 -9.15 -9.61
CA GLN A 97 -1.12 -9.86 -10.15
C GLN A 97 -0.15 -8.89 -10.85
N GLU A 98 -0.65 -7.89 -11.57
CA GLU A 98 0.16 -6.83 -12.18
C GLU A 98 0.90 -6.03 -11.10
N GLU A 99 0.22 -5.62 -10.03
CA GLU A 99 0.84 -4.92 -8.89
C GLU A 99 1.91 -5.77 -8.21
N TRP A 100 1.63 -7.05 -7.95
CA TRP A 100 2.61 -7.96 -7.34
C TRP A 100 3.85 -8.11 -8.22
N ARG A 101 3.71 -8.28 -9.54
CA ARG A 101 4.84 -8.39 -10.48
C ARG A 101 5.67 -7.12 -10.49
N MET A 102 5.02 -5.96 -10.52
CA MET A 102 5.71 -4.67 -10.50
C MET A 102 6.55 -4.52 -9.23
N LEU A 103 5.96 -4.74 -8.05
CA LEU A 103 6.66 -4.67 -6.77
C LEU A 103 7.81 -5.67 -6.67
N ARG A 104 7.63 -6.88 -7.19
CA ARG A 104 8.68 -7.91 -7.23
C ARG A 104 9.83 -7.50 -8.15
N ASN A 105 9.52 -7.02 -9.37
CA ASN A 105 10.53 -6.57 -10.31
C ASN A 105 11.31 -5.37 -9.75
N TYR A 106 10.62 -4.45 -9.12
CA TYR A 106 11.24 -3.31 -8.46
C TYR A 106 12.23 -3.73 -7.37
N ARG A 107 11.82 -4.64 -6.48
CA ARG A 107 12.72 -5.18 -5.45
C ARG A 107 13.93 -5.91 -6.05
N ASN A 108 13.71 -6.70 -7.10
CA ASN A 108 14.77 -7.45 -7.77
C ASN A 108 15.78 -6.52 -8.48
N ALA A 109 15.33 -5.41 -9.04
CA ALA A 109 16.20 -4.42 -9.67
C ALA A 109 17.23 -3.84 -8.69
N TRP A 110 16.90 -3.79 -7.40
CA TRP A 110 17.78 -3.29 -6.34
C TRP A 110 18.47 -4.39 -5.52
N ALA A 111 18.23 -5.65 -5.84
CA ALA A 111 18.80 -6.78 -5.08
C ALA A 111 20.34 -6.83 -5.10
N ALA A 112 20.97 -6.27 -6.14
CA ALA A 112 22.42 -6.18 -6.27
C ALA A 112 23.03 -4.95 -5.55
N ALA A 113 22.24 -4.06 -4.99
CA ALA A 113 22.74 -2.91 -4.25
C ALA A 113 23.43 -3.37 -2.96
N PRO A 114 24.60 -2.78 -2.59
CA PRO A 114 25.36 -3.19 -1.40
C PRO A 114 24.62 -2.95 -0.09
N TYR A 115 23.63 -2.05 -0.11
CA TYR A 115 22.73 -1.75 1.01
C TYR A 115 21.31 -1.58 0.47
N PRO A 116 20.27 -1.89 1.27
CA PRO A 116 18.90 -1.59 0.89
C PRO A 116 18.75 -0.09 0.56
N PRO A 117 18.24 0.26 -0.62
CA PRO A 117 18.10 1.65 -1.00
C PRO A 117 17.01 2.33 -0.16
N VAL A 118 17.23 3.59 0.19
CA VAL A 118 16.21 4.47 0.76
C VAL A 118 15.80 5.46 -0.33
N PHE A 119 14.51 5.47 -0.65
CA PHE A 119 13.96 6.35 -1.68
C PHE A 119 13.29 7.55 -1.02
N VAL A 120 13.58 8.71 -1.57
CA VAL A 120 12.88 9.95 -1.23
C VAL A 120 11.83 10.21 -2.29
N THR A 121 10.60 10.49 -1.89
CA THR A 121 9.52 10.93 -2.75
C THR A 121 9.09 12.33 -2.38
N VAL A 122 8.51 13.05 -3.32
CA VAL A 122 7.92 14.36 -3.14
C VAL A 122 6.45 14.32 -3.54
N ASP A 123 5.63 15.04 -2.80
CA ASP A 123 4.20 15.19 -3.10
C ASP A 123 3.85 16.68 -3.15
N ALA A 124 3.12 17.12 -4.18
CA ALA A 124 2.62 18.47 -4.34
C ALA A 124 1.14 18.54 -3.95
N VAL A 125 0.84 19.17 -2.81
CA VAL A 125 -0.54 19.40 -2.37
C VAL A 125 -0.98 20.80 -2.81
N LEU A 126 -1.59 20.90 -4.00
CA LEU A 126 -2.15 22.14 -4.51
C LEU A 126 -3.58 22.34 -4.02
N ARG A 127 -3.81 23.48 -3.40
CA ARG A 127 -5.15 23.90 -2.97
C ARG A 127 -5.58 25.14 -3.75
N CYS A 128 -6.83 25.11 -4.22
CA CYS A 128 -7.49 26.27 -4.79
C CYS A 128 -8.87 26.40 -4.14
N GLN A 129 -9.10 27.45 -3.39
CA GLN A 129 -10.30 27.60 -2.55
C GLN A 129 -10.47 26.37 -1.62
N ASP A 130 -11.58 25.65 -1.71
CA ASP A 130 -11.89 24.45 -0.91
C ASP A 130 -11.57 23.14 -1.64
N HIS A 131 -10.82 23.19 -2.75
CA HIS A 131 -10.47 22.03 -3.56
C HIS A 131 -8.98 21.70 -3.44
N VAL A 132 -8.68 20.41 -3.57
CA VAL A 132 -7.31 19.87 -3.71
C VAL A 132 -7.20 19.23 -5.07
N LEU A 133 -6.07 19.52 -5.76
CA LEU A 133 -5.76 18.88 -7.04
C LEU A 133 -5.38 17.42 -6.80
N LEU A 134 -6.06 16.52 -7.49
CA LEU A 134 -5.74 15.09 -7.50
C LEU A 134 -5.56 14.62 -8.94
N ILE A 135 -4.66 13.67 -9.11
CA ILE A 135 -4.45 12.93 -10.36
C ILE A 135 -5.05 11.53 -10.24
N ARG A 136 -5.27 10.90 -11.38
CA ARG A 136 -5.60 9.47 -11.44
C ARG A 136 -4.37 8.70 -11.89
N ARG A 137 -3.85 7.84 -11.02
CA ARG A 137 -2.64 7.05 -11.30
C ARG A 137 -2.79 6.23 -12.58
N ALA A 138 -1.84 6.41 -13.51
CA ALA A 138 -1.82 5.69 -14.79
C ALA A 138 -1.23 4.29 -14.67
N HIS A 139 -0.36 4.06 -13.69
CA HIS A 139 0.43 2.84 -13.52
C HIS A 139 0.28 2.22 -12.13
N ALA A 140 0.63 0.94 -12.02
CA ALA A 140 0.79 0.26 -10.74
C ALA A 140 1.98 0.87 -9.95
N PRO A 141 1.92 0.86 -8.60
CA PRO A 141 0.83 0.39 -7.75
C PRO A 141 -0.32 1.39 -7.68
N GLY A 142 -1.52 0.90 -7.41
CA GLY A 142 -2.69 1.76 -7.24
C GLY A 142 -3.22 2.36 -8.54
N LYS A 143 -3.03 1.73 -9.70
CA LYS A 143 -3.56 2.17 -10.99
C LYS A 143 -5.05 2.49 -10.91
N GLY A 144 -5.44 3.67 -11.41
CA GLY A 144 -6.81 4.17 -11.38
C GLY A 144 -7.24 4.84 -10.07
N GLN A 145 -6.46 4.77 -9.02
CA GLN A 145 -6.72 5.48 -7.76
C GLN A 145 -6.39 6.97 -7.87
N LEU A 146 -7.00 7.77 -6.98
CA LEU A 146 -6.69 9.18 -6.86
C LEU A 146 -5.49 9.38 -5.93
N ALA A 147 -4.57 10.25 -6.34
CA ALA A 147 -3.40 10.64 -5.58
C ALA A 147 -3.11 12.13 -5.76
N VAL A 148 -2.33 12.72 -4.90
CA VAL A 148 -1.70 14.01 -5.16
C VAL A 148 -0.59 13.83 -6.20
N PRO A 149 -0.27 14.83 -7.04
CA PRO A 149 0.89 14.78 -7.91
C PRO A 149 2.18 14.56 -7.12
N GLY A 150 3.04 13.67 -7.61
CA GLY A 150 4.29 13.39 -6.92
C GLY A 150 4.99 12.12 -7.39
N GLY A 151 6.28 12.01 -7.07
CA GLY A 151 7.11 10.88 -7.47
C GLY A 151 8.47 10.86 -6.77
N PHE A 152 9.42 10.16 -7.37
CA PHE A 152 10.76 10.02 -6.81
C PHE A 152 11.62 11.27 -7.04
N LEU A 153 12.38 11.62 -6.02
CA LEU A 153 13.48 12.60 -6.16
C LEU A 153 14.55 12.01 -7.10
N GLU A 154 14.86 12.73 -8.16
CA GLU A 154 15.92 12.34 -9.10
C GLU A 154 17.30 12.86 -8.66
N GLN A 155 18.35 12.27 -9.24
CA GLN A 155 19.71 12.72 -9.00
C GLN A 155 19.89 14.17 -9.50
N ARG A 156 20.53 14.99 -8.66
CA ARG A 156 20.85 16.41 -8.94
C ARG A 156 19.65 17.35 -8.92
N GLU A 157 18.50 16.90 -8.43
CA GLU A 157 17.35 17.76 -8.14
C GLU A 157 17.31 18.13 -6.65
N THR A 158 16.87 19.34 -6.38
CA THR A 158 16.39 19.69 -5.04
C THR A 158 14.95 19.15 -4.87
N VAL A 159 14.51 18.96 -3.62
CA VAL A 159 13.12 18.59 -3.30
C VAL A 159 12.11 19.51 -3.99
N TRP A 160 12.40 20.82 -4.05
CA TRP A 160 11.55 21.78 -4.73
C TRP A 160 11.49 21.56 -6.25
N GLN A 161 12.65 21.35 -6.90
CA GLN A 161 12.71 21.10 -8.35
C GLN A 161 11.97 19.81 -8.71
N SER A 162 12.18 18.76 -7.94
CA SER A 162 11.48 17.49 -8.15
C SER A 162 9.96 17.65 -8.01
N CYS A 163 9.51 18.38 -6.98
CA CYS A 163 8.09 18.65 -6.77
C CYS A 163 7.46 19.43 -7.95
N LEU A 164 8.17 20.39 -8.52
CA LEU A 164 7.71 21.15 -9.69
C LEU A 164 7.69 20.30 -10.96
N ARG A 165 8.71 19.45 -11.15
CA ARG A 165 8.78 18.54 -12.31
C ARG A 165 7.59 17.57 -12.28
N GLU A 166 7.37 16.86 -11.18
CA GLU A 166 6.25 15.91 -11.02
C GLU A 166 4.90 16.61 -11.23
N LEU A 167 4.74 17.80 -10.65
CA LEU A 167 3.52 18.59 -10.83
C LEU A 167 3.27 18.92 -12.31
N ALA A 168 4.31 19.35 -13.04
CA ALA A 168 4.20 19.68 -14.46
C ALA A 168 3.92 18.45 -15.32
N GLU A 169 4.62 17.34 -15.06
CA GLU A 169 4.48 16.09 -15.81
C GLU A 169 3.09 15.46 -15.64
N GLU A 170 2.58 15.45 -14.43
CA GLU A 170 1.32 14.76 -14.12
C GLU A 170 0.05 15.62 -14.30
N THR A 171 0.19 16.97 -14.31
CA THR A 171 -0.98 17.85 -14.36
C THR A 171 -0.94 18.85 -15.50
N HIS A 172 0.20 19.00 -16.20
CA HIS A 172 0.44 20.06 -17.18
C HIS A 172 0.21 21.47 -16.60
N CYS A 173 0.51 21.64 -15.30
CA CYS A 173 0.40 22.94 -14.63
C CYS A 173 1.37 23.93 -15.25
N ASP A 174 0.84 25.03 -15.78
CA ASP A 174 1.59 26.11 -16.43
C ASP A 174 1.80 27.34 -15.54
N VAL A 175 1.46 27.24 -14.25
CA VAL A 175 1.65 28.31 -13.28
C VAL A 175 3.15 28.57 -13.10
N PRO A 176 3.62 29.84 -13.27
CA PRO A 176 5.04 30.14 -13.12
C PRO A 176 5.60 29.75 -11.74
N GLU A 177 6.84 29.25 -11.72
CA GLU A 177 7.51 28.85 -10.47
C GLU A 177 7.48 29.94 -9.40
N ALA A 178 7.71 31.21 -9.80
CA ALA A 178 7.69 32.33 -8.87
C ALA A 178 6.34 32.48 -8.16
N ALA A 179 5.24 32.22 -8.86
CA ALA A 179 3.89 32.27 -8.28
C ALA A 179 3.65 31.09 -7.33
N LEU A 180 4.07 29.87 -7.73
CA LEU A 180 3.99 28.69 -6.87
C LEU A 180 4.83 28.86 -5.60
N ARG A 181 6.03 29.43 -5.74
CA ARG A 181 6.91 29.72 -4.60
C ARG A 181 6.32 30.76 -3.65
N ALA A 182 5.69 31.80 -4.19
CA ALA A 182 5.01 32.82 -3.40
C ALA A 182 3.77 32.29 -2.68
N ALA A 183 3.12 31.28 -3.26
CA ALA A 183 1.94 30.63 -2.69
C ALA A 183 2.28 29.47 -1.72
N LEU A 184 3.57 29.12 -1.56
CA LEU A 184 4.00 28.03 -0.67
C LEU A 184 3.63 28.36 0.79
N GLN A 185 2.83 27.50 1.40
CA GLN A 185 2.37 27.71 2.78
C GLN A 185 3.22 26.92 3.78
N SER A 186 3.58 25.68 3.45
CA SER A 186 4.36 24.81 4.33
C SER A 186 5.07 23.70 3.55
N VAL A 187 6.11 23.19 4.15
CA VAL A 187 6.77 21.93 3.76
C VAL A 187 6.77 21.03 4.98
N ALA A 188 6.35 19.79 4.79
CA ALA A 188 6.37 18.77 5.84
C ALA A 188 7.20 17.57 5.39
N VAL A 189 7.90 16.96 6.33
CA VAL A 189 8.66 15.72 6.12
C VAL A 189 7.95 14.59 6.84
N PHE A 190 7.76 13.49 6.15
CA PHE A 190 7.16 12.28 6.69
C PHE A 190 8.21 11.17 6.55
N ASP A 191 8.92 10.89 7.61
CA ASP A 191 10.08 9.99 7.66
C ASP A 191 9.86 8.74 8.50
N HIS A 192 8.62 8.48 8.94
CA HIS A 192 8.34 7.29 9.73
C HIS A 192 8.60 6.02 8.88
N PRO A 193 9.41 5.05 9.39
CA PRO A 193 9.83 3.88 8.61
C PRO A 193 8.67 2.96 8.19
N ASP A 194 7.55 3.01 8.89
CA ASP A 194 6.36 2.21 8.56
C ASP A 194 5.35 2.97 7.68
N ARG A 195 5.76 4.13 7.14
CA ARG A 195 4.95 4.85 6.17
C ARG A 195 5.13 4.20 4.80
N SER A 196 4.12 3.54 4.32
CA SER A 196 4.02 2.98 2.97
C SER A 196 2.62 3.22 2.42
#